data_83bd1b1e39278d81e613d907f483ffd9
#
_entry.id   83bd1b1e39278d81e613d907f483ffd9
#
_cell.length_a   1.000
_cell.length_b   1.000
_cell.length_c   1.000
_cell.angle_alpha   90.00
_cell.angle_beta   90.00
_cell.angle_gamma   90.00
#
_symmetry.space_group_name_H-M   'P 1'
#
loop_
_entity.id
_entity.type
_entity.pdbx_description
1 polymer ?
#
loop_
_entity_poly.entity_id
_entity_poly.type
_entity_poly.pdbx_seq_one_letter_code
_entity_poly.pdbx_strand_id
1 'polypeptide(L)'
;GRVEMIHGGGGRAMAQLIEQLFQHHFDDPALLAGGDQAQLGRVGGRLVMSIDSHVISPLFFRGGDIGSLSVHGTVNDVAMAGAMPLFLSAGFILEEGFPLADLDRIAASMAQAAKHAGVRIVTGDTKVVERGKGDGVFITTTGVGSVPDGIELSPARIAPGDRIIVNG
;
A
#
# COMPACT_ATOMS: atom_id res chain seq x y z
N GLY A 1 5.13 -18.36 14.34
CA GLY A 1 4.17 -18.94 13.40
C GLY A 1 4.59 -18.68 11.95
N ARG A 2 3.88 -19.34 11.05
CA ARG A 2 4.05 -19.19 9.60
C ARG A 2 2.68 -19.04 8.95
N VAL A 3 2.67 -18.43 7.77
CA VAL A 3 1.47 -18.38 6.92
C VAL A 3 1.13 -19.81 6.48
N GLU A 4 -0.15 -20.15 6.55
CA GLU A 4 -0.71 -21.42 6.12
C GLU A 4 -1.85 -21.18 5.13
N MET A 5 -2.19 -22.16 4.29
CA MET A 5 -3.26 -22.02 3.29
C MET A 5 -4.61 -21.59 3.89
N ILE A 6 -4.89 -21.97 5.16
CA ILE A 6 -6.12 -21.57 5.87
C ILE A 6 -6.23 -20.06 6.10
N HIS A 7 -5.11 -19.32 6.08
CA HIS A 7 -5.09 -17.86 6.19
C HIS A 7 -5.59 -17.16 4.91
N GLY A 8 -5.72 -17.86 3.81
CA GLY A 8 -6.29 -17.37 2.55
C GLY A 8 -7.72 -17.85 2.25
N GLY A 9 -8.29 -18.68 3.13
CA GLY A 9 -9.54 -19.39 2.86
C GLY A 9 -10.84 -18.68 3.24
N GLY A 10 -10.79 -17.43 3.73
CA GLY A 10 -11.98 -16.66 4.14
C GLY A 10 -12.60 -17.06 5.48
N GLY A 11 -11.96 -18.00 6.22
CA GLY A 11 -12.45 -18.50 7.50
C GLY A 11 -11.87 -17.77 8.71
N ARG A 12 -12.04 -18.40 9.89
CA ARG A 12 -11.60 -17.84 11.18
C ARG A 12 -10.09 -17.47 11.19
N ALA A 13 -9.23 -18.32 10.62
CA ALA A 13 -7.80 -18.07 10.61
C ALA A 13 -7.43 -16.82 9.81
N MET A 14 -8.09 -16.60 8.65
CA MET A 14 -7.94 -15.37 7.88
C MET A 14 -8.45 -14.16 8.65
N ALA A 15 -9.64 -14.25 9.27
CA ALA A 15 -10.18 -13.16 10.09
C ALA A 15 -9.24 -12.78 11.24
N GLN A 16 -8.67 -13.76 11.93
CA GLN A 16 -7.68 -13.52 12.98
C GLN A 16 -6.38 -12.87 12.46
N LEU A 17 -5.88 -13.32 11.31
CA LEU A 17 -4.72 -12.70 10.67
C LEU A 17 -4.99 -11.23 10.34
N ILE A 18 -6.15 -10.92 9.75
CA ILE A 18 -6.55 -9.56 9.41
C ILE A 18 -6.65 -8.70 10.67
N GLU A 19 -7.35 -9.16 11.68
CA GLU A 19 -7.59 -8.42 12.92
C GLU A 19 -6.29 -8.19 13.71
N GLN A 20 -5.53 -9.27 13.96
CA GLN A 20 -4.36 -9.22 14.85
C GLN A 20 -3.13 -8.61 14.21
N LEU A 21 -3.07 -8.55 12.88
CA LEU A 21 -1.91 -8.03 12.18
C LEU A 21 -2.26 -6.76 11.38
N PHE A 22 -3.08 -6.86 10.35
CA PHE A 22 -3.31 -5.72 9.46
C PHE A 22 -4.12 -4.60 10.13
N GLN A 23 -5.24 -4.91 10.76
CA GLN A 23 -6.05 -3.92 11.48
C GLN A 23 -5.32 -3.34 12.67
N HIS A 24 -4.51 -4.15 13.36
CA HIS A 24 -3.70 -3.70 14.47
C HIS A 24 -2.67 -2.62 14.06
N HIS A 25 -1.99 -2.80 12.93
CA HIS A 25 -0.99 -1.85 12.47
C HIS A 25 -1.58 -0.65 11.74
N PHE A 26 -2.57 -0.87 10.87
CA PHE A 26 -3.11 0.21 10.04
C PHE A 26 -4.09 1.10 10.80
N ASP A 27 -4.79 0.55 11.78
CA ASP A 27 -5.70 1.24 12.74
C ASP A 27 -6.61 2.29 12.08
N ASP A 28 -7.18 1.95 10.92
CA ASP A 28 -8.04 2.86 10.17
C ASP A 28 -9.52 2.51 10.37
N PRO A 29 -10.39 3.51 10.69
CA PRO A 29 -11.81 3.26 10.90
C PRO A 29 -12.52 2.59 9.72
N ALA A 30 -12.13 2.87 8.47
CA ALA A 30 -12.72 2.26 7.30
C ALA A 30 -12.35 0.77 7.20
N LEU A 31 -11.10 0.42 7.54
CA LEU A 31 -10.62 -0.96 7.59
C LEU A 31 -11.25 -1.73 8.75
N LEU A 32 -11.38 -1.09 9.92
CA LEU A 32 -11.98 -1.67 11.13
C LEU A 32 -13.48 -1.95 10.96
N ALA A 33 -14.17 -1.24 10.05
CA ALA A 33 -15.57 -1.50 9.74
C ALA A 33 -15.83 -2.88 9.12
N GLY A 34 -14.78 -3.55 8.61
CA GLY A 34 -14.83 -4.95 8.15
C GLY A 34 -15.65 -5.19 6.88
N GLY A 35 -15.92 -4.15 6.09
CA GLY A 35 -16.58 -4.28 4.79
C GLY A 35 -15.61 -4.66 3.67
N ASP A 36 -16.15 -5.21 2.58
CA ASP A 36 -15.37 -5.50 1.37
C ASP A 36 -14.83 -4.23 0.69
N GLN A 37 -15.41 -3.08 1.00
CA GLN A 37 -15.03 -1.78 0.46
C GLN A 37 -14.83 -0.74 1.57
N ALA A 38 -14.00 0.27 1.30
CA ALA A 38 -13.89 1.45 2.14
C ALA A 38 -14.76 2.59 1.62
N GLN A 39 -15.53 3.23 2.50
CA GLN A 39 -16.24 4.46 2.17
C GLN A 39 -15.34 5.66 2.45
N LEU A 40 -14.92 6.35 1.40
CA LEU A 40 -13.90 7.41 1.47
C LEU A 40 -14.48 8.80 1.77
N GLY A 41 -15.80 8.92 1.81
CA GLY A 41 -16.47 10.21 1.97
C GLY A 41 -16.39 11.08 0.72
N ARG A 42 -16.61 12.40 0.89
CA ARG A 42 -16.51 13.36 -0.20
C ARG A 42 -15.09 13.92 -0.27
N VAL A 43 -14.51 13.90 -1.46
CA VAL A 43 -13.19 14.46 -1.76
C VAL A 43 -13.39 15.59 -2.78
N GLY A 44 -12.88 16.78 -2.47
CA GLY A 44 -12.88 17.91 -3.40
C GLY A 44 -11.73 17.80 -4.41
N GLY A 45 -11.80 18.58 -5.49
CA GLY A 45 -10.79 18.58 -6.55
C GLY A 45 -10.92 17.43 -7.55
N ARG A 46 -9.95 17.32 -8.46
CA ARG A 46 -9.90 16.27 -9.47
C ARG A 46 -9.24 15.02 -8.91
N LEU A 47 -9.95 13.91 -8.90
CA LEU A 47 -9.40 12.64 -8.42
C LEU A 47 -8.39 12.06 -9.41
N VAL A 48 -7.33 11.50 -8.85
CA VAL A 48 -6.33 10.70 -9.56
C VAL A 48 -6.11 9.39 -8.81
N MET A 49 -5.72 8.36 -9.55
CA MET A 49 -5.45 7.04 -9.01
C MET A 49 -4.21 6.45 -9.70
N SER A 50 -3.36 5.80 -8.93
CA SER A 50 -2.24 5.00 -9.41
C SER A 50 -2.24 3.64 -8.75
N ILE A 51 -1.64 2.65 -9.39
CA ILE A 51 -1.43 1.31 -8.87
C ILE A 51 -0.01 0.87 -9.16
N ASP A 52 0.63 0.27 -8.17
CA ASP A 52 1.96 -0.31 -8.33
C ASP A 52 2.07 -1.65 -7.58
N SER A 53 2.85 -2.58 -8.15
CA SER A 53 3.08 -3.90 -7.60
C SER A 53 4.56 -4.08 -7.27
N HIS A 54 4.81 -4.54 -6.06
CA HIS A 54 6.15 -4.64 -5.50
C HIS A 54 6.57 -6.10 -5.35
N VAL A 55 7.64 -6.43 -6.07
CA VAL A 55 8.28 -7.74 -6.11
C VAL A 55 9.78 -7.50 -5.96
N ILE A 56 10.32 -7.67 -4.76
CA ILE A 56 11.73 -7.39 -4.46
C ILE A 56 12.39 -8.52 -3.69
N SER A 57 13.69 -8.66 -3.89
CA SER A 57 14.55 -9.55 -3.12
C SER A 57 15.90 -8.84 -2.90
N PRO A 58 16.40 -8.71 -1.66
CA PRO A 58 15.78 -9.14 -0.41
C PRO A 58 14.59 -8.26 0.01
N LEU A 59 13.65 -8.81 0.80
CA LEU A 59 12.48 -8.08 1.30
C LEU A 59 12.83 -6.95 2.25
N PHE A 60 13.93 -7.11 2.99
CA PHE A 60 14.48 -6.11 3.92
C PHE A 60 15.87 -5.70 3.44
N PHE A 61 16.10 -4.42 3.31
CA PHE A 61 17.36 -3.87 2.81
C PHE A 61 17.77 -2.63 3.62
N ARG A 62 19.00 -2.13 3.36
CA ARG A 62 19.47 -0.93 4.04
C ARG A 62 18.63 0.28 3.61
N GLY A 63 17.94 0.88 4.57
CA GLY A 63 17.12 2.07 4.36
C GLY A 63 15.62 1.78 4.15
N GLY A 64 15.17 0.50 4.10
CA GLY A 64 13.77 0.19 3.95
C GLY A 64 13.46 -1.30 3.84
N ASP A 65 12.25 -1.57 3.44
CA ASP A 65 11.74 -2.91 3.15
C ASP A 65 10.60 -2.82 2.12
N ILE A 66 10.07 -3.97 1.71
CA ILE A 66 8.97 -4.03 0.75
C ILE A 66 7.73 -3.26 1.24
N GLY A 67 7.50 -3.19 2.56
CA GLY A 67 6.37 -2.47 3.15
C GLY A 67 6.50 -0.96 2.94
N SER A 68 7.61 -0.35 3.36
CA SER A 68 7.85 1.08 3.16
C SER A 68 7.91 1.45 1.67
N LEU A 69 8.54 0.58 0.85
CA LEU A 69 8.62 0.78 -0.59
C LEU A 69 7.25 0.81 -1.25
N SER A 70 6.35 -0.13 -0.87
CA SER A 70 5.01 -0.21 -1.46
C SER A 70 4.15 1.02 -1.18
N VAL A 71 4.32 1.65 -0.04
CA VAL A 71 3.64 2.91 0.29
C VAL A 71 4.24 4.07 -0.49
N HIS A 72 5.56 4.25 -0.40
CA HIS A 72 6.22 5.42 -1.01
C HIS A 72 6.17 5.38 -2.54
N GLY A 73 6.28 4.21 -3.18
CA GLY A 73 6.18 4.09 -4.63
C GLY A 73 4.85 4.62 -5.14
N THR A 74 3.75 4.12 -4.63
CA THR A 74 2.40 4.53 -5.05
C THR A 74 2.08 5.97 -4.67
N VAL A 75 2.52 6.43 -3.47
CA VAL A 75 2.37 7.84 -3.07
C VAL A 75 3.09 8.78 -4.02
N ASN A 76 4.30 8.43 -4.45
CA ASN A 76 5.06 9.22 -5.41
C ASN A 76 4.34 9.32 -6.76
N ASP A 77 3.80 8.21 -7.26
CA ASP A 77 3.05 8.20 -8.51
C ASP A 77 1.83 9.12 -8.46
N VAL A 78 1.06 9.07 -7.37
CA VAL A 78 -0.08 9.97 -7.16
C VAL A 78 0.39 11.44 -7.11
N ALA A 79 1.48 11.71 -6.40
CA ALA A 79 2.03 13.06 -6.26
C ALA A 79 2.54 13.64 -7.59
N MET A 80 3.00 12.80 -8.52
CA MET A 80 3.45 13.22 -9.86
C MET A 80 2.35 13.87 -10.69
N ALA A 81 1.08 13.63 -10.39
CA ALA A 81 -0.05 14.32 -10.99
C ALA A 81 -0.33 15.71 -10.38
N GLY A 82 0.48 16.15 -9.41
CA GLY A 82 0.21 17.35 -8.59
C GLY A 82 -0.88 17.13 -7.55
N ALA A 83 -1.17 15.87 -7.24
CA ALA A 83 -2.21 15.50 -6.29
C ALA A 83 -1.67 15.42 -4.87
N MET A 84 -2.54 15.70 -3.90
CA MET A 84 -2.37 15.32 -2.52
C MET A 84 -2.81 13.85 -2.40
N PRO A 85 -1.90 12.91 -2.07
CA PRO A 85 -2.26 11.53 -1.79
C PRO A 85 -3.14 11.47 -0.54
N LEU A 86 -4.21 10.66 -0.56
CA LEU A 86 -5.20 10.60 0.53
C LEU A 86 -5.37 9.19 1.07
N PHE A 87 -5.56 8.22 0.18
CA PHE A 87 -5.93 6.86 0.53
C PHE A 87 -5.11 5.84 -0.25
N LEU A 88 -4.82 4.72 0.41
CA LEU A 88 -4.23 3.53 -0.20
C LEU A 88 -5.13 2.32 0.06
N SER A 89 -5.20 1.43 -0.92
CA SER A 89 -5.52 0.02 -0.69
C SER A 89 -4.24 -0.80 -0.73
N ALA A 90 -4.22 -1.95 -0.04
CA ALA A 90 -3.08 -2.86 -0.03
C ALA A 90 -3.51 -4.31 -0.24
N GLY A 91 -3.09 -4.90 -1.34
CA GLY A 91 -3.27 -6.31 -1.65
C GLY A 91 -1.99 -7.10 -1.34
N PHE A 92 -2.14 -8.23 -0.66
CA PHE A 92 -1.04 -9.13 -0.32
C PHE A 92 -1.24 -10.49 -0.98
N ILE A 93 -0.21 -10.99 -1.65
CA ILE A 93 -0.10 -12.39 -2.04
C ILE A 93 1.01 -12.99 -1.19
N LEU A 94 0.65 -13.91 -0.31
CA LEU A 94 1.54 -14.56 0.64
C LEU A 94 1.81 -15.99 0.21
N GLU A 95 3.04 -16.42 0.28
CA GLU A 95 3.38 -17.82 0.08
C GLU A 95 3.21 -18.60 1.38
N GLU A 96 2.64 -19.80 1.29
CA GLU A 96 2.57 -20.72 2.41
C GLU A 96 3.96 -21.01 2.99
N GLY A 97 4.08 -20.85 4.31
CA GLY A 97 5.36 -20.98 5.02
C GLY A 97 6.07 -19.66 5.27
N PHE A 98 5.58 -18.54 4.73
CA PHE A 98 6.16 -17.22 5.01
C PHE A 98 6.08 -16.90 6.52
N PRO A 99 7.16 -16.39 7.16
CA PRO A 99 7.15 -16.13 8.59
C PRO A 99 6.16 -15.02 8.96
N LEU A 100 5.27 -15.28 9.92
CA LEU A 100 4.33 -14.25 10.42
C LEU A 100 5.04 -13.07 11.06
N ALA A 101 6.21 -13.29 11.69
CA ALA A 101 7.01 -12.20 12.25
C ALA A 101 7.55 -11.23 11.17
N ASP A 102 7.89 -11.74 9.99
CA ASP A 102 8.32 -10.89 8.87
C ASP A 102 7.12 -10.14 8.27
N LEU A 103 5.95 -10.78 8.18
CA LEU A 103 4.72 -10.13 7.75
C LEU A 103 4.30 -9.00 8.71
N ASP A 104 4.38 -9.24 10.01
CA ASP A 104 4.12 -8.25 11.06
C ASP A 104 5.05 -7.04 10.92
N ARG A 105 6.35 -7.28 10.74
CA ARG A 105 7.35 -6.24 10.50
C ARG A 105 7.06 -5.43 9.23
N ILE A 106 6.63 -6.08 8.15
CA ILE A 106 6.26 -5.42 6.89
C ILE A 106 5.02 -4.54 7.10
N ALA A 107 3.98 -5.03 7.78
CA ALA A 107 2.77 -4.26 8.05
C ALA A 107 3.05 -3.04 8.95
N ALA A 108 3.89 -3.20 9.97
CA ALA A 108 4.35 -2.10 10.83
C ALA A 108 5.10 -1.02 10.02
N SER A 109 5.99 -1.44 9.12
CA SER A 109 6.73 -0.55 8.23
C SER A 109 5.81 0.21 7.27
N MET A 110 4.81 -0.47 6.68
CA MET A 110 3.78 0.16 5.85
C MET A 110 2.98 1.22 6.63
N ALA A 111 2.55 0.89 7.84
CA ALA A 111 1.81 1.82 8.70
C ALA A 111 2.64 3.07 9.02
N GLN A 112 3.92 2.89 9.34
CA GLN A 112 4.83 4.00 9.59
C GLN A 112 5.04 4.87 8.35
N ALA A 113 5.26 4.25 7.19
CA ALA A 113 5.41 4.96 5.92
C ALA A 113 4.16 5.73 5.53
N ALA A 114 2.97 5.14 5.69
CA ALA A 114 1.68 5.79 5.44
C ALA A 114 1.47 7.00 6.35
N LYS A 115 1.80 6.87 7.64
CA LYS A 115 1.76 7.97 8.60
C LYS A 115 2.69 9.12 8.22
N HIS A 116 3.92 8.82 7.80
CA HIS A 116 4.88 9.84 7.35
C HIS A 116 4.41 10.54 6.07
N ALA A 117 3.82 9.80 5.13
CA ALA A 117 3.29 10.34 3.90
C ALA A 117 1.94 11.06 4.07
N GLY A 118 1.32 10.99 5.25
CA GLY A 118 0.01 11.57 5.51
C GLY A 118 -1.14 10.89 4.77
N VAL A 119 -0.99 9.61 4.41
CA VAL A 119 -2.01 8.81 3.72
C VAL A 119 -2.57 7.73 4.63
N ARG A 120 -3.78 7.25 4.33
CA ARG A 120 -4.48 6.22 5.09
C ARG A 120 -4.58 4.93 4.28
N ILE A 121 -4.25 3.78 4.88
CA ILE A 121 -4.52 2.46 4.29
C ILE A 121 -5.92 2.05 4.74
N VAL A 122 -6.89 2.13 3.83
CA VAL A 122 -8.32 2.08 4.16
C VAL A 122 -9.01 0.77 3.81
N THR A 123 -8.39 -0.04 2.95
CA THR A 123 -8.91 -1.36 2.56
C THR A 123 -7.77 -2.22 2.02
N GLY A 124 -8.00 -3.51 1.89
CA GLY A 124 -7.03 -4.43 1.34
C GLY A 124 -7.62 -5.82 1.05
N ASP A 125 -6.79 -6.66 0.50
CA ASP A 125 -7.09 -8.08 0.27
C ASP A 125 -5.87 -8.93 0.58
N THR A 126 -6.08 -10.19 0.95
CA THR A 126 -5.01 -11.14 1.23
C THR A 126 -5.30 -12.47 0.57
N LYS A 127 -4.36 -12.95 -0.21
CA LYS A 127 -4.40 -14.28 -0.80
C LYS A 127 -3.19 -15.08 -0.35
N VAL A 128 -3.36 -16.38 -0.18
CA VAL A 128 -2.27 -17.30 0.10
C VAL A 128 -2.12 -18.25 -1.08
N VAL A 129 -0.90 -18.39 -1.56
CA VAL A 129 -0.51 -19.36 -2.60
C VAL A 129 0.28 -20.48 -1.97
N GLU A 130 0.23 -21.65 -2.61
CA GLU A 130 0.97 -22.83 -2.17
C GLU A 130 2.48 -22.56 -2.17
N ARG A 131 3.19 -23.30 -1.32
CA ARG A 131 4.66 -23.26 -1.26
C ARG A 131 5.28 -23.55 -2.64
N GLY A 132 6.25 -22.72 -3.04
CA GLY A 132 6.90 -22.77 -4.34
C GLY A 132 6.12 -22.12 -5.48
N LYS A 133 5.00 -21.45 -5.19
CA LYS A 133 4.20 -20.70 -6.16
C LYS A 133 4.33 -19.20 -6.04
N GLY A 134 5.08 -18.71 -5.06
CA GLY A 134 5.37 -17.30 -4.83
C GLY A 134 6.85 -17.09 -4.54
N ASP A 135 7.19 -15.91 -4.04
CA ASP A 135 8.53 -15.53 -3.56
C ASP A 135 8.38 -14.84 -2.19
N GLY A 136 7.73 -15.55 -1.27
CA GLY A 136 7.45 -15.09 0.08
C GLY A 136 6.25 -14.15 0.14
N VAL A 137 6.38 -12.90 -0.31
CA VAL A 137 5.30 -11.91 -0.32
C VAL A 137 5.39 -10.98 -1.53
N PHE A 138 4.25 -10.76 -2.17
CA PHE A 138 4.06 -9.68 -3.14
C PHE A 138 3.04 -8.69 -2.59
N ILE A 139 3.28 -7.39 -2.81
CA ILE A 139 2.40 -6.32 -2.34
C ILE A 139 1.99 -5.46 -3.53
N THR A 140 0.69 -5.27 -3.70
CA THR A 140 0.14 -4.31 -4.66
C THR A 140 -0.58 -3.22 -3.89
N THR A 141 -0.23 -1.96 -4.16
CA THR A 141 -0.90 -0.81 -3.56
C THR A 141 -1.58 0.02 -4.64
N THR A 142 -2.80 0.46 -4.35
CA THR A 142 -3.52 1.44 -5.18
C THR A 142 -3.68 2.72 -4.39
N GLY A 143 -3.23 3.83 -4.95
CA GLY A 143 -3.32 5.15 -4.34
C GLY A 143 -4.41 6.01 -4.98
N VAL A 144 -5.15 6.71 -4.15
CA VAL A 144 -6.12 7.74 -4.56
C VAL A 144 -5.70 9.07 -3.98
N GLY A 145 -5.66 10.09 -4.82
CA GLY A 145 -5.37 11.46 -4.42
C GLY A 145 -6.27 12.48 -5.08
N SER A 146 -6.16 13.71 -4.64
CA SER A 146 -6.90 14.85 -5.18
C SER A 146 -5.96 15.94 -5.65
N VAL A 147 -6.14 16.38 -6.87
CA VAL A 147 -5.46 17.55 -7.45
C VAL A 147 -6.28 18.80 -7.12
N PRO A 148 -5.72 19.77 -6.39
CA PRO A 148 -6.38 21.04 -6.14
C PRO A 148 -6.70 21.80 -7.42
N ASP A 149 -7.72 22.63 -7.37
CA ASP A 149 -8.08 23.49 -8.51
C ASP A 149 -6.91 24.40 -8.91
N GLY A 150 -6.72 24.58 -10.22
CA GLY A 150 -5.65 25.41 -10.77
C GLY A 150 -4.31 24.71 -10.92
N ILE A 151 -4.15 23.49 -10.42
CA ILE A 151 -2.95 22.67 -10.66
C ILE A 151 -3.16 21.79 -11.88
N GLU A 152 -2.27 21.96 -12.86
CA GLU A 152 -2.25 21.17 -14.08
C GLU A 152 -0.80 20.82 -14.43
N LEU A 153 -0.37 19.61 -14.11
CA LEU A 153 0.93 19.07 -14.48
C LEU A 153 0.79 18.16 -15.70
N SER A 154 1.64 18.39 -16.70
CA SER A 154 1.66 17.59 -17.92
C SER A 154 3.03 17.71 -18.58
N PRO A 155 3.59 16.64 -19.14
CA PRO A 155 4.80 16.69 -19.95
C PRO A 155 4.66 17.67 -21.13
N ALA A 156 3.46 17.88 -21.65
CA ALA A 156 3.18 18.82 -22.73
C ALA A 156 3.40 20.30 -22.35
N ARG A 157 3.51 20.59 -21.06
CA ARG A 157 3.76 21.96 -20.55
C ARG A 157 5.24 22.26 -20.30
N ILE A 158 6.12 21.30 -20.50
CA ILE A 158 7.56 21.49 -20.37
C ILE A 158 8.03 22.45 -21.47
N ALA A 159 8.73 23.52 -21.09
CA ALA A 159 9.18 24.57 -21.96
C ALA A 159 10.70 24.86 -21.82
N PRO A 160 11.31 25.44 -22.86
CA PRO A 160 12.67 25.93 -22.74
C PRO A 160 12.81 26.95 -21.60
N GLY A 161 13.78 26.73 -20.72
CA GLY A 161 14.00 27.54 -19.52
C GLY A 161 13.53 26.89 -18.23
N ASP A 162 12.79 25.78 -18.28
CA ASP A 162 12.47 24.98 -17.12
C ASP A 162 13.72 24.38 -16.47
N ARG A 163 13.67 24.24 -15.17
CA ARG A 163 14.80 23.68 -14.40
C ARG A 163 14.49 22.24 -14.02
N ILE A 164 15.49 21.38 -14.17
CA ILE A 164 15.46 20.01 -13.68
C ILE A 164 15.92 20.03 -12.22
N ILE A 165 15.07 19.52 -11.32
CA ILE A 165 15.38 19.43 -9.89
C ILE A 165 15.44 17.94 -9.53
N VAL A 166 16.48 17.57 -8.77
CA VAL A 166 16.67 16.22 -8.25
C VAL A 166 16.81 16.33 -6.74
N ASN A 167 16.15 15.47 -6.00
CA ASN A 167 16.12 15.51 -4.54
C ASN A 167 17.18 14.62 -3.85
N GLY A 168 18.21 14.24 -4.54
CA GLY A 168 19.35 13.48 -4.00
C GLY A 168 19.37 12.02 -4.38
#